data_8fd308e9eeddaa067b76f1e2a69f5059
#
_entry.id   8fd308e9eeddaa067b76f1e2a69f5059
#
_cell.length_a   1.000
_cell.length_b   1.000
_cell.length_c   1.000
_cell.angle_alpha   90.00
_cell.angle_beta   90.00
_cell.angle_gamma   90.00
#
_symmetry.space_group_name_H-M   'P 1'
#
loop_
_entity.id
_entity.type
_entity.pdbx_description
1 polymer ?
#
loop_
_entity_poly.entity_id
_entity_poly.type
_entity_poly.pdbx_seq_one_letter_code
_entity_poly.pdbx_strand_id
1 'polypeptide(L)'
;RTRSEILADIDDYWVLEIDRHIVGCVAIYSYPAEKMAELACLYVSRSSENQGLGRKLMSFVENLARERGFERLFALSTQAFVYLQQKGGFSEAGPEVLPAARRAKYETSGRNSRVLIKNLLPEAASRLLAVPG
;
A
#
# COMPACT_ATOMS: atom_id res chain seq x y z
N ARG A 1 26.86 -8.19 10.73
CA ARG A 1 26.18 -7.89 9.48
C ARG A 1 24.70 -8.12 9.61
N THR A 2 23.92 -7.10 9.33
CA THR A 2 22.48 -7.15 9.49
C THR A 2 21.83 -7.88 8.33
N ARG A 3 20.91 -8.77 8.64
CA ARG A 3 20.12 -9.47 7.65
C ARG A 3 18.68 -9.01 7.76
N SER A 4 18.12 -8.48 6.69
CA SER A 4 16.74 -8.07 6.66
C SER A 4 15.98 -8.82 5.58
N GLU A 5 14.80 -9.32 5.91
CA GLU A 5 13.96 -10.07 5.00
C GLU A 5 12.50 -9.70 5.20
N ILE A 6 11.74 -9.72 4.10
CA ILE A 6 10.30 -9.60 4.17
C ILE A 6 9.73 -10.99 3.92
N LEU A 7 9.01 -11.50 4.90
CA LEU A 7 8.51 -12.87 4.89
C LEU A 7 6.99 -12.89 4.93
N ALA A 8 6.40 -13.81 4.18
CA ALA A 8 4.95 -14.03 4.26
C ALA A 8 4.61 -14.57 5.64
N ASP A 9 3.53 -14.04 6.21
CA ASP A 9 3.00 -14.54 7.48
C ASP A 9 1.68 -15.26 7.19
N ILE A 10 0.55 -14.57 7.36
CA ILE A 10 -0.74 -15.21 7.17
C ILE A 10 -1.62 -14.31 6.28
N ASP A 11 -2.31 -14.89 5.30
CA ASP A 11 -3.32 -14.19 4.48
C ASP A 11 -2.87 -12.82 3.94
N ASP A 12 -1.80 -12.79 3.16
CA ASP A 12 -1.27 -11.54 2.61
C ASP A 12 -0.78 -10.55 3.64
N TYR A 13 -0.48 -11.01 4.84
CA TYR A 13 0.32 -10.29 5.82
C TYR A 13 1.79 -10.61 5.59
N TRP A 14 2.62 -9.58 5.66
CA TRP A 14 4.05 -9.71 5.43
C TRP A 14 4.78 -9.06 6.59
N VAL A 15 5.81 -9.72 7.10
CA VAL A 15 6.60 -9.20 8.21
C VAL A 15 8.01 -8.88 7.73
N LEU A 16 8.56 -7.79 8.26
CA LEU A 16 9.95 -7.42 8.03
C LEU A 16 10.76 -7.89 9.21
N GLU A 17 11.75 -8.73 8.93
CA GLU A 17 12.60 -9.33 9.95
C GLU A 17 14.03 -8.84 9.79
N ILE A 18 14.63 -8.40 10.87
CA ILE A 18 16.04 -8.03 10.89
C ILE A 18 16.69 -8.82 12.02
N ASP A 19 17.73 -9.60 11.70
CA ASP A 19 18.43 -10.43 12.65
C ASP A 19 17.48 -11.29 13.51
N ARG A 20 16.48 -11.89 12.84
CA ARG A 20 15.48 -12.77 13.46
C ARG A 20 14.49 -12.05 14.38
N HIS A 21 14.46 -10.72 14.34
CA HIS A 21 13.47 -9.95 15.09
C HIS A 21 12.49 -9.29 14.12
N ILE A 22 11.22 -9.40 14.42
CA ILE A 22 10.19 -8.74 13.60
C ILE A 22 10.18 -7.26 13.98
N VAL A 23 10.49 -6.40 12.99
CA VAL A 23 10.57 -4.96 13.22
C VAL A 23 9.50 -4.18 12.45
N GLY A 24 8.72 -4.85 11.63
CA GLY A 24 7.66 -4.18 10.90
C GLY A 24 6.73 -5.18 10.25
N CYS A 25 5.62 -4.67 9.74
CA CYS A 25 4.67 -5.49 9.00
C CYS A 25 3.85 -4.64 8.04
N VAL A 26 3.21 -5.31 7.09
CA VAL A 26 2.30 -4.67 6.14
C VAL A 26 1.36 -5.74 5.61
N ALA A 27 0.16 -5.33 5.23
CA ALA A 27 -0.80 -6.22 4.59
C ALA A 27 -1.19 -5.70 3.22
N ILE A 28 -1.56 -6.61 2.34
CA ILE A 28 -2.14 -6.26 1.05
C ILE A 28 -3.49 -6.96 0.94
N TYR A 29 -4.54 -6.22 0.61
CA TYR A 29 -5.86 -6.78 0.37
C TYR A 29 -6.23 -6.57 -1.09
N SER A 30 -6.68 -7.64 -1.74
CA SER A 30 -6.90 -7.64 -3.18
C SER A 30 -8.36 -7.39 -3.52
N TYR A 31 -8.60 -6.53 -4.50
CA TYR A 31 -9.92 -6.24 -5.06
C TYR A 31 -9.83 -6.42 -6.58
N PRO A 32 -9.85 -7.67 -7.03
CA PRO A 32 -9.55 -7.95 -8.43
C PRO A 32 -10.59 -7.42 -9.41
N ALA A 33 -11.84 -7.29 -8.99
CA ALA A 33 -12.89 -6.77 -9.87
C ALA A 33 -12.56 -5.36 -10.37
N GLU A 34 -11.95 -4.54 -9.51
CA GLU A 34 -11.57 -3.18 -9.86
C GLU A 34 -10.08 -3.05 -10.19
N LYS A 35 -9.35 -4.15 -10.19
CA LYS A 35 -7.91 -4.19 -10.41
C LYS A 35 -7.15 -3.30 -9.44
N MET A 36 -7.58 -3.30 -8.19
CA MET A 36 -6.98 -2.50 -7.13
C MET A 36 -6.55 -3.37 -5.97
N ALA A 37 -5.59 -2.87 -5.22
CA ALA A 37 -5.17 -3.48 -3.96
C ALA A 37 -5.10 -2.41 -2.88
N GLU A 38 -5.27 -2.83 -1.62
CA GLU A 38 -5.16 -1.94 -0.48
C GLU A 38 -3.88 -2.24 0.28
N LEU A 39 -3.08 -1.20 0.53
CA LEU A 39 -1.97 -1.27 1.45
C LEU A 39 -2.52 -0.97 2.83
N ALA A 40 -2.35 -1.90 3.77
CA ALA A 40 -2.93 -1.78 5.09
C ALA A 40 -1.95 -2.25 6.15
N CYS A 41 -2.23 -1.92 7.39
CA CYS A 41 -1.50 -2.41 8.56
C CYS A 41 0.00 -2.14 8.49
N LEU A 42 0.39 -1.03 7.86
CA LEU A 42 1.80 -0.66 7.79
C LEU A 42 2.30 -0.25 9.17
N TYR A 43 3.34 -0.92 9.63
CA TYR A 43 3.91 -0.65 10.95
C TYR A 43 5.41 -0.91 10.92
N VAL A 44 6.16 -0.03 11.57
CA VAL A 44 7.58 -0.23 11.84
C VAL A 44 7.79 0.04 13.32
N SER A 45 8.53 -0.84 14.00
CA SER A 45 8.77 -0.69 15.43
C SER A 45 9.53 0.61 15.70
N ARG A 46 9.25 1.21 16.86
CA ARG A 46 9.85 2.49 17.23
C ARG A 46 11.37 2.43 17.23
N SER A 47 11.94 1.34 17.70
CA SER A 47 13.39 1.17 17.76
C SER A 47 14.03 1.10 16.37
N SER A 48 13.24 0.86 15.32
CA SER A 48 13.73 0.72 13.95
C SER A 48 13.27 1.84 13.03
N GLU A 49 12.70 2.91 13.59
CA GLU A 49 12.27 4.06 12.81
C GLU A 49 13.47 4.81 12.23
N ASN A 50 13.20 5.59 11.18
CA ASN A 50 14.19 6.44 10.52
C ASN A 50 15.31 5.66 9.82
N GLN A 51 15.03 4.43 9.44
CA GLN A 51 15.97 3.59 8.69
C GLN A 51 15.46 3.26 7.29
N GLY A 52 14.39 3.92 6.85
CA GLY A 52 13.81 3.67 5.53
C GLY A 52 13.02 2.39 5.43
N LEU A 53 12.68 1.75 6.55
CA LEU A 53 12.01 0.45 6.54
C LEU A 53 10.55 0.55 6.10
N GLY A 54 9.87 1.64 6.46
CA GLY A 54 8.51 1.86 5.99
C GLY A 54 8.44 1.98 4.48
N ARG A 55 9.38 2.71 3.88
CA ARG A 55 9.48 2.81 2.42
C ARG A 55 9.77 1.46 1.80
N LYS A 56 10.61 0.66 2.42
CA LYS A 56 10.92 -0.69 1.96
C LYS A 56 9.65 -1.55 1.91
N LEU A 57 8.84 -1.48 2.97
CA LEU A 57 7.58 -2.22 3.02
C LEU A 57 6.58 -1.71 1.99
N MET A 58 6.47 -0.39 1.82
CA MET A 58 5.59 0.18 0.80
C MET A 58 6.02 -0.24 -0.61
N SER A 59 7.31 -0.19 -0.89
CA SER A 59 7.84 -0.63 -2.19
C SER A 59 7.58 -2.11 -2.44
N PHE A 60 7.69 -2.92 -1.41
CA PHE A 60 7.41 -4.34 -1.51
C PHE A 60 5.95 -4.57 -1.92
N VAL A 61 5.01 -3.91 -1.25
CA VAL A 61 3.58 -4.06 -1.56
C VAL A 61 3.28 -3.55 -2.96
N GLU A 62 3.88 -2.44 -3.34
CA GLU A 62 3.71 -1.86 -4.66
C GLU A 62 4.16 -2.83 -5.76
N ASN A 63 5.33 -3.43 -5.58
CA ASN A 63 5.85 -4.40 -6.54
C ASN A 63 5.00 -5.68 -6.58
N LEU A 64 4.55 -6.14 -5.41
CA LEU A 64 3.69 -7.30 -5.33
C LEU A 64 2.35 -7.05 -6.04
N ALA A 65 1.78 -5.87 -5.86
CA ALA A 65 0.54 -5.49 -6.53
C ALA A 65 0.73 -5.46 -8.05
N ARG A 66 1.85 -4.93 -8.53
CA ARG A 66 2.17 -4.93 -9.95
C ARG A 66 2.29 -6.35 -10.51
N GLU A 67 2.97 -7.22 -9.79
CA GLU A 67 3.13 -8.61 -10.20
C GLU A 67 1.79 -9.34 -10.30
N ARG A 68 0.84 -8.97 -9.46
CA ARG A 68 -0.50 -9.54 -9.46
C ARG A 68 -1.43 -8.91 -10.49
N GLY A 69 -0.94 -7.92 -11.24
CA GLY A 69 -1.70 -7.28 -12.31
C GLY A 69 -2.64 -6.18 -11.85
N PHE A 70 -2.48 -5.69 -10.64
CA PHE A 70 -3.29 -4.57 -10.15
C PHE A 70 -2.78 -3.27 -10.74
N GLU A 71 -3.70 -2.36 -11.03
CA GLU A 71 -3.41 -1.09 -11.70
C GLU A 71 -3.29 0.07 -10.73
N ARG A 72 -3.91 -0.04 -9.57
CA ARG A 72 -3.89 1.03 -8.57
C ARG A 72 -3.77 0.44 -7.17
N LEU A 73 -3.12 1.19 -6.31
CA LEU A 73 -2.96 0.86 -4.90
C LEU A 73 -3.59 1.98 -4.08
N PHE A 74 -4.37 1.63 -3.07
CA PHE A 74 -4.94 2.65 -2.20
C PHE A 74 -4.64 2.33 -0.76
N ALA A 75 -4.81 3.34 0.09
CA ALA A 75 -4.63 3.20 1.53
C ALA A 75 -5.61 4.12 2.24
N LEU A 76 -6.03 3.71 3.42
CA LEU A 76 -6.89 4.53 4.28
C LEU A 76 -6.10 4.83 5.55
N SER A 77 -5.98 6.09 5.91
CA SER A 77 -5.15 6.47 7.03
C SER A 77 -5.73 7.66 7.79
N THR A 78 -5.66 7.59 9.12
CA THR A 78 -6.01 8.73 9.97
C THR A 78 -4.77 9.50 10.44
N GLN A 79 -3.62 8.84 10.48
CA GLN A 79 -2.42 9.44 11.07
C GLN A 79 -1.22 9.47 10.15
N ALA A 80 -1.12 8.52 9.21
CA ALA A 80 0.07 8.36 8.38
C ALA A 80 -0.07 8.95 6.98
N PHE A 81 -1.11 9.77 6.72
CA PHE A 81 -1.37 10.23 5.35
C PHE A 81 -0.23 11.10 4.82
N VAL A 82 0.38 11.94 5.66
CA VAL A 82 1.51 12.77 5.20
C VAL A 82 2.70 11.89 4.81
N TYR A 83 2.98 10.89 5.62
CA TYR A 83 4.06 9.94 5.34
C TYR A 83 3.81 9.19 4.03
N LEU A 84 2.58 8.71 3.83
CA LEU A 84 2.22 8.00 2.60
C LEU A 84 2.34 8.90 1.38
N GLN A 85 1.96 10.16 1.50
CA GLN A 85 2.10 11.12 0.42
C GLN A 85 3.57 11.41 0.10
N GLN A 86 4.35 11.73 1.11
CA GLN A 86 5.73 12.18 0.90
C GLN A 86 6.68 11.04 0.60
N LYS A 87 6.53 9.92 1.28
CA LYS A 87 7.48 8.79 1.14
C LYS A 87 6.95 7.70 0.23
N GLY A 88 5.64 7.58 0.11
CA GLY A 88 5.02 6.53 -0.70
C GLY A 88 4.57 6.98 -2.07
N GLY A 89 4.52 8.27 -2.32
CA GLY A 89 4.05 8.80 -3.60
C GLY A 89 2.55 8.70 -3.79
N PHE A 90 1.78 8.58 -2.71
CA PHE A 90 0.33 8.56 -2.78
C PHE A 90 -0.24 9.95 -2.93
N SER A 91 -1.42 10.03 -3.53
CA SER A 91 -2.18 11.28 -3.64
C SER A 91 -3.50 11.14 -2.91
N GLU A 92 -3.99 12.23 -2.34
CA GLU A 92 -5.28 12.21 -1.66
C GLU A 92 -6.41 12.15 -2.68
N ALA A 93 -7.46 11.37 -2.38
CA ALA A 93 -8.61 11.20 -3.24
C ALA A 93 -9.88 11.09 -2.39
N GLY A 94 -11.02 11.11 -3.04
CA GLY A 94 -12.28 10.90 -2.35
C GLY A 94 -12.67 9.43 -2.28
N PRO A 95 -13.70 9.10 -1.48
CA PRO A 95 -14.15 7.72 -1.34
C PRO A 95 -14.62 7.07 -2.64
N GLU A 96 -14.96 7.87 -3.65
CA GLU A 96 -15.45 7.35 -4.93
C GLU A 96 -14.41 6.50 -5.67
N VAL A 97 -13.12 6.62 -5.32
CA VAL A 97 -12.09 5.80 -5.97
C VAL A 97 -11.99 4.41 -5.38
N LEU A 98 -12.61 4.18 -4.21
CA LEU A 98 -12.51 2.90 -3.53
C LEU A 98 -13.30 1.82 -4.24
N PRO A 99 -12.84 0.55 -4.21
CA PRO A 99 -13.65 -0.56 -4.67
C PRO A 99 -14.98 -0.60 -3.91
N ALA A 100 -16.05 -1.02 -4.58
CA ALA A 100 -17.40 -0.96 -4.03
C ALA A 100 -17.49 -1.64 -2.66
N ALA A 101 -16.90 -2.82 -2.51
CA ALA A 101 -16.94 -3.56 -1.25
C ALA A 101 -16.23 -2.79 -0.13
N ARG A 102 -15.11 -2.14 -0.45
CA ARG A 102 -14.35 -1.38 0.55
C ARG A 102 -15.03 -0.07 0.91
N ARG A 103 -15.65 0.58 -0.07
CA ARG A 103 -16.38 1.83 0.17
C ARG A 103 -17.55 1.61 1.12
N ALA A 104 -18.28 0.51 0.98
CA ALA A 104 -19.35 0.19 1.89
C ALA A 104 -18.86 0.09 3.34
N LYS A 105 -17.73 -0.58 3.56
CA LYS A 105 -17.12 -0.66 4.89
C LYS A 105 -16.67 0.70 5.40
N TYR A 106 -16.06 1.49 4.52
CA TYR A 106 -15.59 2.82 4.87
C TYR A 106 -16.74 3.71 5.34
N GLU A 107 -17.84 3.70 4.61
CA GLU A 107 -18.99 4.54 4.92
C GLU A 107 -19.69 4.12 6.22
N THR A 108 -19.71 2.84 6.53
CA THR A 108 -20.36 2.35 7.75
C THR A 108 -19.47 2.42 8.98
N SER A 109 -18.16 2.54 8.81
CA SER A 109 -17.23 2.51 9.95
C SER A 109 -17.26 3.78 10.79
N GLY A 110 -17.73 4.89 10.23
CA GLY A 110 -17.74 6.17 10.92
C GLY A 110 -16.35 6.77 11.15
N ARG A 111 -15.31 6.21 10.57
CA ARG A 111 -13.96 6.74 10.69
C ARG A 111 -13.72 7.86 9.70
N ASN A 112 -12.91 8.83 10.11
CA ASN A 112 -12.52 9.94 9.25
C ASN A 112 -11.16 9.70 8.60
N SER A 113 -10.95 8.49 8.10
CA SER A 113 -9.72 8.16 7.39
C SER A 113 -9.66 8.91 6.07
N ARG A 114 -8.47 9.38 5.74
CA ARG A 114 -8.23 9.95 4.42
C ARG A 114 -7.98 8.84 3.43
N VAL A 115 -8.49 9.02 2.23
CA VAL A 115 -8.31 8.06 1.13
C VAL A 115 -7.11 8.51 0.33
N LEU A 116 -6.18 7.60 0.11
CA LEU A 116 -4.96 7.86 -0.64
C LEU A 116 -4.86 6.85 -1.76
N ILE A 117 -4.40 7.28 -2.92
CA ILE A 117 -4.33 6.42 -4.10
C ILE A 117 -3.02 6.62 -4.84
N LYS A 118 -2.55 5.55 -5.47
CA LYS A 118 -1.35 5.58 -6.29
C LYS A 118 -1.55 4.74 -7.53
N ASN A 119 -1.24 5.32 -8.68
CA ASN A 119 -1.27 4.61 -9.96
C ASN A 119 -0.03 3.73 -10.05
N LEU A 120 -0.22 2.45 -10.34
CA LEU A 120 0.87 1.49 -10.45
C LEU A 120 1.37 1.31 -11.88
N LEU A 121 0.60 1.76 -12.86
CA LEU A 121 1.01 1.64 -14.25
C LEU A 121 2.18 2.58 -14.53
N PRO A 122 3.21 2.11 -15.26
CA PRO A 122 4.29 3.00 -15.65
C PRO A 122 3.75 4.17 -16.46
N GLU A 123 4.34 5.35 -16.30
CA GLU A 123 3.91 6.54 -17.02
C GLU A 123 3.92 6.32 -18.53
N ALA A 124 4.96 5.65 -19.04
CA ALA A 124 5.06 5.34 -20.46
C ALA A 124 3.91 4.46 -20.94
N ALA A 125 3.52 3.45 -20.16
CA ALA A 125 2.39 2.59 -20.49
C ALA A 125 1.09 3.37 -20.47
N SER A 126 0.93 4.25 -19.48
CA SER A 126 -0.26 5.10 -19.38
C SER A 126 -0.40 6.01 -20.60
N ARG A 127 0.71 6.56 -21.08
CA ARG A 127 0.69 7.39 -22.30
C ARG A 127 0.29 6.60 -23.51
N LEU A 128 0.82 5.38 -23.65
CA LEU A 128 0.48 4.52 -24.77
C LEU A 128 -1.00 4.18 -24.78
N LEU A 129 -1.58 3.94 -23.61
CA LEU A 129 -3.01 3.65 -23.50
C LEU A 129 -3.86 4.88 -23.80
N ALA A 130 -3.34 6.07 -23.56
CA ALA A 130 -4.05 7.31 -23.78
C ALA A 130 -3.99 7.80 -25.23
N VAL A 131 -3.05 7.30 -26.02
CA VAL A 131 -2.89 7.72 -27.41
C VAL A 131 -4.00 7.12 -28.25
N PRO A 132 -4.76 7.95 -28.99
CA PRO A 132 -5.79 7.42 -29.89
C PRO A 132 -5.14 6.55 -30.95
N GLY A 133 -5.67 5.40 -31.14
CA GLY A 133 -5.12 4.34 -31.94
C GLY A 133 -5.05 4.56 -33.41
#